data_d89deafb554331848a49520a66a6f016
#
_entry.id   d89deafb554331848a49520a66a6f016
#
_cell.length_a   1.000
_cell.length_b   1.000
_cell.length_c   1.000
_cell.angle_alpha   90.00
_cell.angle_beta   90.00
_cell.angle_gamma   90.00
#
_symmetry.space_group_name_H-M   'P 1'
#
loop_
_entity.id
_entity.type
_entity.pdbx_description
1 polymer ?
#
loop_
_entity_poly.entity_id
_entity_poly.type
_entity_poly.pdbx_seq_one_letter_code
_entity_poly.pdbx_strand_id
1 'polypeptide(L)'
;LNDNGEREFSDYSLKDINSMKLKDSDEIFIHDLSGKLSNNIRIEGFLSNRGVYSYIENSKISDFIDENDLTDKTYLPFSVISRRDENGSREFIATDLNLKTRKEFNLRPNDFVYVFSQFDIDFINSALLADALGLLSEEDKIKIDLFYEEERKKNLAEQNNAPSVTPSDQNNPFQRLPEKTEE
;
A
#
# COMPACT_ATOMS: atom_id res chain seq x y z
N LEU A 1 12.39 24.11 22.89
CA LEU A 1 11.95 24.57 24.22
C LEU A 1 12.64 25.89 24.50
N ASN A 2 11.85 26.92 24.90
CA ASN A 2 12.43 28.14 25.41
C ASN A 2 13.07 27.91 26.81
N ASP A 3 13.75 28.93 27.34
CA ASP A 3 14.44 28.85 28.65
C ASP A 3 13.48 28.51 29.82
N ASN A 4 12.17 28.61 29.60
CA ASN A 4 11.12 28.31 30.56
C ASN A 4 10.55 26.85 30.38
N GLY A 5 11.07 26.08 29.47
CA GLY A 5 10.60 24.71 29.18
C GLY A 5 9.32 24.65 28.34
N GLU A 6 8.90 25.76 27.76
CA GLU A 6 7.72 25.81 26.89
C GLU A 6 8.10 25.53 25.44
N ARG A 7 7.18 24.93 24.69
CA ARG A 7 7.35 24.75 23.23
C ARG A 7 6.98 26.04 22.51
N GLU A 8 7.92 26.57 21.75
CA GLU A 8 7.73 27.73 20.88
C GLU A 8 7.66 27.25 19.43
N PHE A 9 6.69 27.77 18.70
CA PHE A 9 6.54 27.49 17.26
C PHE A 9 7.03 28.69 16.46
N SER A 10 7.86 28.40 15.47
CA SER A 10 8.36 29.42 14.54
C SER A 10 8.27 28.91 13.12
N ASP A 11 7.69 29.69 12.23
CA ASP A 11 7.58 29.38 10.82
C ASP A 11 8.79 29.93 10.06
N TYR A 12 9.38 29.10 9.22
CA TYR A 12 10.50 29.45 8.37
C TYR A 12 10.19 29.18 6.90
N SER A 13 10.60 30.09 6.04
CA SER A 13 10.61 29.86 4.60
C SER A 13 11.77 28.92 4.23
N LEU A 14 11.59 28.10 3.19
CA LEU A 14 12.69 27.28 2.64
C LEU A 14 13.92 28.10 2.24
N LYS A 15 13.75 29.40 1.94
CA LYS A 15 14.86 30.30 1.63
C LYS A 15 15.72 30.60 2.86
N ASP A 16 15.14 30.50 4.02
CA ASP A 16 15.79 30.85 5.30
C ASP A 16 16.36 29.62 6.02
N ILE A 17 16.23 28.43 5.44
CA ILE A 17 16.64 27.17 6.07
C ILE A 17 18.12 27.14 6.43
N ASN A 18 18.97 27.79 5.63
CA ASN A 18 20.41 27.86 5.89
C ASN A 18 20.78 28.79 7.07
N SER A 19 19.86 29.65 7.51
CA SER A 19 20.04 30.52 8.67
C SER A 19 19.48 29.93 9.96
N MET A 20 18.78 28.81 9.84
CA MET A 20 18.10 28.13 10.94
C MET A 20 19.12 27.47 11.86
N LYS A 21 19.04 27.78 13.15
CA LYS A 21 19.86 27.13 14.18
C LYS A 21 18.97 26.18 14.96
N LEU A 22 19.16 24.90 14.74
CA LEU A 22 18.46 23.86 15.47
C LEU A 22 19.14 23.62 16.82
N LYS A 23 18.32 23.38 17.83
CA LYS A 23 18.74 22.95 19.16
C LYS A 23 18.40 21.48 19.34
N ASP A 24 19.00 20.85 20.32
CA ASP A 24 18.64 19.49 20.72
C ASP A 24 17.15 19.44 21.13
N SER A 25 16.44 18.41 20.64
CA SER A 25 14.98 18.23 20.82
C SER A 25 14.06 19.18 20.01
N ASP A 26 14.59 19.93 19.06
CA ASP A 26 13.72 20.64 18.11
C ASP A 26 13.04 19.64 17.14
N GLU A 27 11.75 19.84 16.91
CA GLU A 27 10.96 19.09 15.95
C GLU A 27 10.68 19.96 14.73
N ILE A 28 10.99 19.45 13.54
CA ILE A 28 10.71 20.14 12.27
C ILE A 28 9.49 19.52 11.61
N PHE A 29 8.48 20.32 11.40
CA PHE A 29 7.31 19.94 10.62
C PHE A 29 7.36 20.60 9.24
N ILE A 30 7.45 19.81 8.19
CA ILE A 30 7.35 20.32 6.83
C ILE A 30 5.89 20.22 6.41
N HIS A 31 5.22 21.37 6.36
CA HIS A 31 3.87 21.47 5.86
C HIS A 31 3.89 21.73 4.36
N ASP A 32 3.04 21.01 3.64
CA ASP A 32 2.72 21.40 2.29
C ASP A 32 1.99 22.73 2.34
N LEU A 33 2.64 23.78 1.83
CA LEU A 33 1.97 25.04 1.60
C LEU A 33 0.81 24.73 0.67
N SER A 34 -0.41 24.87 1.13
CA SER A 34 -1.73 24.66 0.51
C SER A 34 -1.88 25.15 -0.96
N GLY A 35 -0.82 25.09 -1.71
CA GLY A 35 -0.76 25.25 -3.13
C GLY A 35 -0.94 23.86 -3.75
N LYS A 36 -1.82 23.75 -4.71
CA LYS A 36 -1.85 22.61 -5.61
C LYS A 36 -0.41 22.40 -6.08
N LEU A 37 0.23 21.31 -5.66
CA LEU A 37 1.49 20.92 -6.25
C LEU A 37 1.20 20.79 -7.75
N SER A 38 1.76 21.69 -8.54
CA SER A 38 1.65 21.67 -9.98
C SER A 38 2.91 21.03 -10.54
N ASN A 39 2.79 20.39 -11.67
CA ASN A 39 3.95 19.80 -12.35
C ASN A 39 4.62 18.65 -11.59
N ASN A 40 3.83 17.77 -11.05
CA ASN A 40 4.31 16.58 -10.33
C ASN A 40 3.64 15.30 -10.85
N ILE A 41 4.24 14.16 -10.50
CA ILE A 41 3.66 12.82 -10.63
C ILE A 41 3.56 12.26 -9.22
N ARG A 42 2.41 11.72 -8.85
CA ARG A 42 2.21 11.05 -7.58
C ARG A 42 2.08 9.55 -7.80
N ILE A 43 2.88 8.79 -7.07
CA ILE A 43 2.92 7.34 -7.15
C ILE A 43 2.60 6.77 -5.78
N GLU A 44 1.56 5.94 -5.71
CA GLU A 44 1.11 5.29 -4.49
C GLU A 44 0.78 3.81 -4.73
N GLY A 45 0.50 3.09 -3.66
CA GLY A 45 0.13 1.69 -3.68
C GLY A 45 1.26 0.78 -3.23
N PHE A 46 1.35 -0.39 -3.81
CA PHE A 46 2.21 -1.46 -3.33
C PHE A 46 3.59 -1.47 -4.01
N LEU A 47 4.43 -0.52 -3.61
CA LEU A 47 5.80 -0.30 -4.08
C LEU A 47 6.72 0.02 -2.89
N SER A 48 8.02 -0.23 -3.05
CA SER A 48 9.04 0.16 -2.06
C SER A 48 9.20 1.67 -2.00
N ASN A 49 9.30 2.34 -3.16
CA ASN A 49 9.45 3.79 -3.28
C ASN A 49 8.15 4.43 -3.76
N ARG A 50 7.45 5.06 -2.83
CA ARG A 50 6.21 5.79 -3.06
C ARG A 50 6.43 7.26 -2.81
N GLY A 51 5.73 8.14 -3.51
CA GLY A 51 5.85 9.57 -3.23
C GLY A 51 5.40 10.48 -4.37
N VAL A 52 5.81 11.72 -4.24
CA VAL A 52 5.56 12.76 -5.23
C VAL A 52 6.89 13.10 -5.90
N TYR A 53 6.89 13.03 -7.21
CA TYR A 53 8.06 13.24 -8.05
C TYR A 53 7.84 14.46 -8.93
N SER A 54 8.90 15.19 -9.25
CA SER A 54 8.84 16.26 -10.23
C SER A 54 8.55 15.69 -11.62
N TYR A 55 7.57 16.24 -12.32
CA TYR A 55 7.31 15.87 -13.70
C TYR A 55 8.40 16.44 -14.61
N ILE A 56 8.91 15.62 -15.50
CA ILE A 56 9.81 15.98 -16.58
C ILE A 56 9.06 15.73 -17.90
N GLU A 57 9.20 16.64 -18.84
CA GLU A 57 8.52 16.53 -20.13
C GLU A 57 8.85 15.20 -20.83
N ASN A 58 7.80 14.54 -21.34
CA ASN A 58 7.86 13.20 -21.95
C ASN A 58 8.29 12.06 -21.02
N SER A 59 8.26 12.27 -19.69
CA SER A 59 8.55 11.19 -18.75
C SER A 59 7.52 10.05 -18.85
N LYS A 60 8.00 8.84 -18.58
CA LYS A 60 7.26 7.59 -18.64
C LYS A 60 7.19 6.96 -17.27
N ILE A 61 6.33 5.97 -17.09
CA ILE A 61 6.28 5.20 -15.84
C ILE A 61 7.64 4.58 -15.50
N SER A 62 8.40 4.14 -16.54
CA SER A 62 9.74 3.59 -16.38
C SER A 62 10.77 4.52 -15.78
N ASP A 63 10.55 5.81 -15.86
CA ASP A 63 11.46 6.80 -15.30
C ASP A 63 11.30 6.96 -13.79
N PHE A 64 10.20 6.42 -13.23
CA PHE A 64 9.85 6.55 -11.82
C PHE A 64 9.74 5.21 -11.07
N ILE A 65 9.50 4.12 -11.79
CA ILE A 65 9.32 2.77 -11.20
C ILE A 65 10.27 1.81 -11.91
N ASP A 66 11.24 1.29 -11.19
CA ASP A 66 12.19 0.28 -11.65
C ASP A 66 11.95 -1.09 -10.97
N GLU A 67 12.80 -2.08 -11.29
CA GLU A 67 12.71 -3.44 -10.72
C GLU A 67 12.90 -3.46 -9.20
N ASN A 68 13.69 -2.55 -8.64
CA ASN A 68 13.97 -2.51 -7.21
C ASN A 68 12.80 -1.93 -6.41
N ASP A 69 11.90 -1.22 -7.09
CA ASP A 69 10.69 -0.67 -6.47
C ASP A 69 9.60 -1.73 -6.34
N LEU A 70 9.67 -2.79 -7.15
CA LEU A 70 8.69 -3.87 -7.16
C LEU A 70 8.96 -4.84 -6.01
N THR A 71 7.89 -5.26 -5.35
CA THR A 71 7.93 -6.30 -4.31
C THR A 71 7.35 -7.61 -4.83
N ASP A 72 7.54 -8.69 -4.10
CA ASP A 72 6.95 -10.02 -4.40
C ASP A 72 5.41 -10.02 -4.40
N LYS A 73 4.79 -9.00 -3.80
CA LYS A 73 3.34 -8.83 -3.71
C LYS A 73 2.78 -7.76 -4.63
N THR A 74 3.63 -7.05 -5.37
CA THR A 74 3.20 -6.08 -6.37
C THR A 74 2.49 -6.80 -7.52
N TYR A 75 1.29 -6.34 -7.88
CA TYR A 75 0.54 -6.92 -8.99
C TYR A 75 0.99 -6.30 -10.32
N LEU A 76 1.85 -6.99 -11.04
CA LEU A 76 2.46 -6.48 -12.27
C LEU A 76 1.48 -6.30 -13.46
N PRO A 77 0.46 -7.17 -13.64
CA PRO A 77 -0.39 -7.11 -14.82
C PRO A 77 -1.31 -5.89 -14.91
N PHE A 78 -1.53 -5.19 -13.77
CA PHE A 78 -2.50 -4.09 -13.74
C PHE A 78 -2.10 -3.01 -12.74
N SER A 79 -2.11 -1.77 -13.22
CA SER A 79 -2.06 -0.55 -12.43
C SER A 79 -2.92 0.52 -13.10
N VAL A 80 -3.21 1.59 -12.40
CA VAL A 80 -4.11 2.65 -12.88
C VAL A 80 -3.43 4.00 -12.80
N ILE A 81 -3.52 4.76 -13.89
CA ILE A 81 -3.19 6.18 -13.91
C ILE A 81 -4.50 6.96 -13.85
N SER A 82 -4.67 7.76 -12.80
CA SER A 82 -5.76 8.74 -12.71
C SER A 82 -5.25 10.09 -13.20
N ARG A 83 -5.85 10.58 -14.26
CA ARG A 83 -5.53 11.84 -14.93
C ARG A 83 -6.70 12.79 -14.84
N ARG A 84 -6.45 14.07 -14.64
CA ARG A 84 -7.47 15.10 -14.77
C ARG A 84 -7.33 15.79 -16.11
N ASP A 85 -8.45 15.95 -16.80
CA ASP A 85 -8.53 16.78 -17.98
C ASP A 85 -8.63 18.28 -17.62
N GLU A 86 -8.62 19.14 -18.61
CA GLU A 86 -8.73 20.60 -18.47
C GLU A 86 -10.07 21.03 -17.84
N ASN A 87 -11.11 20.22 -17.98
CA ASN A 87 -12.44 20.46 -17.42
C ASN A 87 -12.58 19.95 -15.98
N GLY A 88 -11.52 19.32 -15.43
CA GLY A 88 -11.52 18.75 -14.09
C GLY A 88 -12.10 17.34 -14.01
N SER A 89 -12.54 16.76 -15.10
CA SER A 89 -13.00 15.36 -15.18
C SER A 89 -11.83 14.41 -14.98
N ARG A 90 -12.11 13.23 -14.41
CA ARG A 90 -11.09 12.20 -14.22
C ARG A 90 -11.19 11.12 -15.28
N GLU A 91 -10.07 10.86 -15.92
CA GLU A 91 -9.84 9.70 -16.76
C GLU A 91 -9.03 8.67 -15.98
N PHE A 92 -9.40 7.40 -16.12
CA PHE A 92 -8.66 6.27 -15.56
C PHE A 92 -8.08 5.44 -16.69
N ILE A 93 -6.77 5.32 -16.73
CA ILE A 93 -6.03 4.63 -17.79
C ILE A 93 -5.40 3.40 -17.15
N ALA A 94 -5.78 2.22 -17.66
CA ALA A 94 -5.19 0.96 -17.27
C ALA A 94 -3.80 0.82 -17.91
N THR A 95 -2.83 0.39 -17.12
CA THR A 95 -1.48 0.08 -17.60
C THR A 95 -0.94 -1.14 -16.86
N ASP A 96 0.12 -1.74 -17.36
CA ASP A 96 0.83 -2.82 -16.68
C ASP A 96 2.23 -2.34 -16.25
N LEU A 97 2.80 -3.04 -15.27
CA LEU A 97 4.16 -2.79 -14.76
C LEU A 97 5.14 -3.87 -15.20
N ASN A 98 4.73 -4.79 -16.05
CA ASN A 98 5.61 -5.82 -16.54
C ASN A 98 6.69 -5.21 -17.45
N LEU A 99 7.90 -5.16 -16.97
CA LEU A 99 9.04 -4.50 -17.64
C LEU A 99 9.35 -5.05 -19.04
N LYS A 100 8.91 -6.28 -19.34
CA LYS A 100 9.12 -6.91 -20.65
C LYS A 100 8.02 -6.63 -21.67
N THR A 101 6.81 -6.42 -21.21
CA THR A 101 5.62 -6.32 -22.07
C THR A 101 4.92 -4.97 -21.98
N ARG A 102 5.27 -4.16 -21.00
CA ARG A 102 4.62 -2.88 -20.74
C ARG A 102 4.68 -1.96 -21.95
N LYS A 103 3.53 -1.45 -22.30
CA LYS A 103 3.47 -0.34 -23.25
C LYS A 103 4.01 0.91 -22.58
N GLU A 104 4.99 1.53 -23.21
CA GLU A 104 5.49 2.81 -22.76
C GLU A 104 4.36 3.85 -22.82
N PHE A 105 4.03 4.40 -21.66
CA PHE A 105 2.98 5.39 -21.52
C PHE A 105 3.57 6.72 -21.05
N ASN A 106 3.32 7.79 -21.81
CA ASN A 106 3.78 9.12 -21.42
C ASN A 106 2.87 9.67 -20.31
N LEU A 107 3.49 9.98 -19.20
CA LEU A 107 2.83 10.65 -18.09
C LEU A 107 2.59 12.13 -18.42
N ARG A 108 1.63 12.74 -17.73
CA ARG A 108 1.33 14.17 -17.80
C ARG A 108 1.46 14.79 -16.39
N PRO A 109 1.64 16.11 -16.33
CA PRO A 109 1.66 16.80 -15.05
C PRO A 109 0.39 16.49 -14.23
N ASN A 110 0.58 16.21 -12.95
CA ASN A 110 -0.46 15.87 -11.98
C ASN A 110 -1.15 14.51 -12.20
N ASP A 111 -0.54 13.62 -12.98
CA ASP A 111 -0.97 12.23 -13.02
C ASP A 111 -0.75 11.58 -11.65
N PHE A 112 -1.71 10.74 -11.27
CA PHE A 112 -1.65 9.90 -10.09
C PHE A 112 -1.61 8.44 -10.53
N VAL A 113 -0.50 7.77 -10.23
CA VAL A 113 -0.30 6.34 -10.54
C VAL A 113 -0.57 5.54 -9.29
N TYR A 114 -1.48 4.58 -9.37
CA TYR A 114 -1.76 3.63 -8.29
C TYR A 114 -1.38 2.22 -8.69
N VAL A 115 -0.54 1.61 -7.88
CA VAL A 115 -0.03 0.25 -8.07
C VAL A 115 -0.70 -0.69 -7.06
N PHE A 116 -1.34 -1.73 -7.56
CA PHE A 116 -2.06 -2.69 -6.74
C PHE A 116 -1.15 -3.78 -6.19
N SER A 117 -1.52 -4.34 -5.05
CA SER A 117 -1.03 -5.63 -4.59
C SER A 117 -1.90 -6.77 -5.12
N GLN A 118 -1.40 -8.01 -5.02
CA GLN A 118 -2.23 -9.19 -5.28
C GLN A 118 -3.47 -9.21 -4.38
N PHE A 119 -3.34 -8.77 -3.11
CA PHE A 119 -4.47 -8.69 -2.18
C PHE A 119 -5.54 -7.69 -2.60
N ASP A 120 -5.14 -6.54 -3.16
CA ASP A 120 -6.10 -5.56 -3.67
C ASP A 120 -6.91 -6.16 -4.82
N ILE A 121 -6.25 -6.91 -5.71
CA ILE A 121 -6.90 -7.57 -6.84
C ILE A 121 -7.84 -8.68 -6.36
N ASP A 122 -7.41 -9.50 -5.42
CA ASP A 122 -8.23 -10.55 -4.84
C ASP A 122 -9.47 -9.95 -4.14
N PHE A 123 -9.30 -8.84 -3.43
CA PHE A 123 -10.41 -8.11 -2.82
C PHE A 123 -11.37 -7.51 -3.86
N ILE A 124 -10.84 -6.87 -4.91
CA ILE A 124 -11.66 -6.29 -6.00
C ILE A 124 -12.49 -7.36 -6.70
N ASN A 125 -11.94 -8.55 -6.84
CA ASN A 125 -12.62 -9.70 -7.46
C ASN A 125 -13.44 -10.53 -6.47
N SER A 126 -13.51 -10.13 -5.21
CA SER A 126 -14.22 -10.90 -4.20
C SER A 126 -15.74 -10.73 -4.30
N ALA A 127 -16.45 -11.81 -3.98
CA ALA A 127 -17.89 -11.78 -3.85
C ALA A 127 -18.37 -10.79 -2.76
N LEU A 128 -17.55 -10.58 -1.73
CA LEU A 128 -17.83 -9.63 -0.66
C LEU A 128 -17.95 -8.19 -1.19
N LEU A 129 -17.01 -7.76 -2.03
CA LEU A 129 -17.06 -6.44 -2.62
C LEU A 129 -18.19 -6.33 -3.63
N ALA A 130 -18.41 -7.35 -4.45
CA ALA A 130 -19.51 -7.39 -5.41
C ALA A 130 -20.89 -7.27 -4.73
N ASP A 131 -21.08 -7.95 -3.59
CA ASP A 131 -22.31 -7.83 -2.79
C ASP A 131 -22.46 -6.42 -2.18
N ALA A 132 -21.42 -5.90 -1.57
CA ALA A 132 -21.40 -4.56 -0.98
C ALA A 132 -21.73 -3.45 -2.00
N LEU A 133 -21.36 -3.65 -3.26
CA LEU A 133 -21.65 -2.73 -4.36
C LEU A 133 -23.01 -2.99 -5.04
N GLY A 134 -23.76 -4.02 -4.59
CA GLY A 134 -25.05 -4.40 -5.19
C GLY A 134 -24.91 -4.97 -6.61
N LEU A 135 -23.76 -5.52 -6.96
CA LEU A 135 -23.48 -6.09 -8.28
C LEU A 135 -23.89 -7.56 -8.41
N LEU A 136 -24.18 -8.23 -7.29
CA LEU A 136 -24.63 -9.62 -7.28
C LEU A 136 -26.14 -9.73 -7.48
N SER A 137 -26.55 -10.63 -8.37
CA SER A 137 -27.95 -11.04 -8.44
C SER A 137 -28.34 -11.91 -7.22
N GLU A 138 -29.63 -12.01 -6.91
CA GLU A 138 -30.10 -12.89 -5.83
C GLU A 138 -29.72 -14.36 -6.09
N GLU A 139 -29.69 -14.78 -7.36
CA GLU A 139 -29.24 -16.13 -7.73
C GLU A 139 -27.76 -16.35 -7.42
N ASP A 140 -26.92 -15.36 -7.65
CA ASP A 140 -25.48 -15.45 -7.39
C ASP A 140 -25.19 -15.43 -5.88
N LYS A 141 -25.95 -14.67 -5.09
CA LYS A 141 -25.85 -14.69 -3.63
C LYS A 141 -26.16 -16.09 -3.08
N ILE A 142 -27.23 -16.72 -3.57
CA ILE A 142 -27.61 -18.08 -3.15
C ILE A 142 -26.48 -19.08 -3.52
N LYS A 143 -25.89 -18.98 -4.71
CA LYS A 143 -24.78 -19.87 -5.11
C LYS A 143 -23.56 -19.70 -4.20
N ILE A 144 -23.22 -18.45 -3.86
CA ILE A 144 -22.10 -18.13 -2.98
C ILE A 144 -22.35 -18.67 -1.57
N ASP A 145 -23.56 -18.51 -1.02
CA ASP A 145 -23.91 -19.03 0.29
C ASP A 145 -23.82 -20.57 0.34
N LEU A 146 -24.32 -21.24 -0.69
CA LEU A 146 -24.21 -22.70 -0.82
C LEU A 146 -22.76 -23.15 -0.88
N PHE A 147 -21.91 -22.46 -1.64
CA PHE A 147 -20.49 -22.77 -1.72
C PHE A 147 -19.80 -22.67 -0.36
N TYR A 148 -20.04 -21.58 0.40
CA TYR A 148 -19.46 -21.43 1.73
C TYR A 148 -20.02 -22.43 2.75
N GLU A 149 -21.27 -22.84 2.62
CA GLU A 149 -21.82 -23.92 3.46
C GLU A 149 -21.14 -25.26 3.18
N GLU A 150 -20.91 -25.59 1.91
CA GLU A 150 -20.22 -26.82 1.53
C GLU A 150 -18.76 -26.82 2.04
N GLU A 151 -18.06 -25.72 1.89
CA GLU A 151 -16.70 -25.55 2.41
C GLU A 151 -16.64 -25.70 3.93
N ARG A 152 -17.57 -25.09 4.67
CA ARG A 152 -17.68 -25.27 6.13
C ARG A 152 -17.90 -26.74 6.52
N LYS A 153 -18.78 -27.44 5.82
CA LYS A 153 -19.03 -28.87 6.06
C LYS A 153 -17.78 -29.71 5.81
N LYS A 154 -17.04 -29.41 4.75
CA LYS A 154 -15.80 -30.09 4.40
C LYS A 154 -14.73 -29.87 5.47
N ASN A 155 -14.51 -28.63 5.90
CA ASN A 155 -13.54 -28.29 6.92
C ASN A 155 -13.88 -28.92 8.29
N LEU A 156 -15.16 -28.99 8.64
CA LEU A 156 -15.60 -29.68 9.85
C LEU A 156 -15.38 -31.20 9.78
N ALA A 157 -15.59 -31.79 8.60
CA ALA A 157 -15.34 -33.23 8.39
C ALA A 157 -13.83 -33.56 8.47
N GLU A 158 -12.96 -32.68 7.94
CA GLU A 158 -11.53 -32.82 8.03
C GLU A 158 -11.01 -32.65 9.47
N GLN A 159 -11.56 -31.73 10.24
CA GLN A 159 -11.22 -31.56 11.67
C GLN A 159 -11.62 -32.78 12.51
N ASN A 160 -12.76 -33.39 12.22
CA ASN A 160 -13.23 -34.57 12.93
C ASN A 160 -12.46 -35.85 12.56
N ASN A 161 -11.81 -35.87 11.39
CA ASN A 161 -10.98 -36.98 10.92
C ASN A 161 -9.48 -36.78 11.19
N ALA A 162 -9.09 -35.65 11.79
CA ALA A 162 -7.71 -35.46 12.24
C ALA A 162 -7.39 -36.47 13.34
N PRO A 163 -6.31 -37.26 13.26
CA PRO A 163 -5.93 -38.22 14.28
C PRO A 163 -5.76 -37.44 15.60
N SER A 164 -6.42 -37.90 16.67
CA SER A 164 -6.27 -37.35 17.98
C SER A 164 -4.80 -37.43 18.41
N VAL A 165 -4.11 -36.30 18.35
CA VAL A 165 -2.75 -36.22 18.91
C VAL A 165 -2.90 -36.33 20.41
N THR A 166 -2.56 -37.50 20.95
CA THR A 166 -2.46 -37.66 22.41
C THR A 166 -1.40 -36.72 22.94
N PRO A 167 -1.65 -36.07 24.11
CA PRO A 167 -0.72 -35.07 24.65
C PRO A 167 0.50 -35.72 25.34
N SER A 168 1.25 -36.55 24.62
CA SER A 168 2.45 -37.21 25.18
C SER A 168 3.77 -36.71 24.60
N ASP A 169 3.77 -35.73 23.70
CA ASP A 169 5.00 -35.10 23.22
C ASP A 169 5.11 -33.65 23.70
N GLN A 170 5.40 -33.51 25.01
CA GLN A 170 5.91 -32.27 25.59
C GLN A 170 7.39 -32.10 25.19
N ASN A 171 7.65 -31.76 23.96
CA ASN A 171 8.89 -31.12 23.52
C ASN A 171 8.58 -29.69 23.09
N ASN A 172 8.35 -28.84 24.08
CA ASN A 172 8.28 -27.41 23.90
C ASN A 172 9.71 -26.85 23.76
N PRO A 173 10.16 -26.38 22.58
CA PRO A 173 11.51 -25.87 22.40
C PRO A 173 11.79 -24.55 23.10
N PHE A 174 10.81 -23.96 23.79
CA PHE A 174 10.96 -22.69 24.52
C PHE A 174 11.19 -22.82 26.03
N GLN A 175 11.42 -24.04 26.58
CA GLN A 175 11.69 -24.26 27.99
C GLN A 175 13.16 -24.62 28.27
N ARG A 176 14.12 -23.86 27.75
CA ARG A 176 15.51 -23.85 28.26
C ARG A 176 15.98 -22.41 28.40
N LEU A 177 15.60 -21.78 29.48
CA LEU A 177 16.38 -20.69 30.05
C LEU A 177 17.59 -21.33 30.75
N PRO A 178 18.83 -20.87 30.51
CA PRO A 178 19.98 -21.35 31.23
C PRO A 178 19.91 -20.88 32.69
N GLU A 179 20.08 -21.83 33.63
CA GLU A 179 20.28 -21.54 35.04
C GLU A 179 21.51 -20.64 35.22
N LYS A 180 21.32 -19.54 35.96
CA LYS A 180 22.43 -18.74 36.47
C LYS A 180 23.22 -19.57 37.46
N THR A 181 24.44 -19.95 37.13
CA THR A 181 25.44 -20.32 38.08
C THR A 181 25.93 -19.08 38.79
N GLU A 182 25.63 -18.99 40.08
CA GLU A 182 26.30 -18.08 41.02
C GLU A 182 27.68 -18.67 41.36
N GLU A 183 28.72 -17.89 41.11
CA GLU A 183 30.00 -17.83 41.86
C GLU A 183 30.45 -16.38 41.92
#